data_8d4d39a49d041df5db6cf3b4b1ac7560
#
_entry.id   8d4d39a49d041df5db6cf3b4b1ac7560
#
_cell.length_a   1.000
_cell.length_b   1.000
_cell.length_c   1.000
_cell.angle_alpha   90.00
_cell.angle_beta   90.00
_cell.angle_gamma   90.00
#
_symmetry.space_group_name_H-M   'P 1'
#
loop_
_entity.id
_entity.type
_entity.pdbx_description
1 polymer ?
#
loop_
_entity_poly.entity_id
_entity_poly.type
_entity_poly.pdbx_seq_one_letter_code
_entity_poly.pdbx_strand_id
1 'polypeptide(L)'
;MKFVMRIFFAAVLAVSFGSLSSTANACGTITVAEMNWASAEMFAHVDKMILENGYGCDVELVPGDTMPTATSMMEKGEPDVAPELWINAVRVALDAATSEGRLHYAAEVLSDTGEEGWWIPQYMADANPDIQTVYDVLERPELFPHPEGGN
;
A
#
# COMPACT_ATOMS: atom_id res chain seq x y z
N MET A 1 0.13 9.32 79.04
CA MET A 1 0.83 10.18 78.07
C MET A 1 1.55 9.34 77.04
N LYS A 2 0.84 8.37 76.35
CA LYS A 2 1.40 7.47 75.36
C LYS A 2 0.40 7.11 74.19
N PHE A 3 -0.58 7.96 73.92
CA PHE A 3 -1.67 7.62 73.02
C PHE A 3 -1.84 8.57 71.78
N VAL A 4 -1.02 9.61 71.69
CA VAL A 4 -1.20 10.68 70.66
C VAL A 4 -0.20 10.62 69.55
N MET A 5 0.73 9.65 69.52
CA MET A 5 1.84 9.62 68.52
C MET A 5 1.71 8.49 67.46
N ARG A 6 0.49 7.98 67.20
CA ARG A 6 0.27 6.92 66.18
C ARG A 6 -0.66 7.29 65.03
N ILE A 7 -1.16 8.52 64.94
CA ILE A 7 -2.10 8.94 63.90
C ILE A 7 -1.44 9.75 62.78
N PHE A 8 -0.19 10.18 62.91
CA PHE A 8 0.45 11.02 61.91
C PHE A 8 1.27 10.28 60.80
N PHE A 9 1.31 8.95 60.82
CA PHE A 9 2.14 8.21 59.85
C PHE A 9 1.34 7.51 58.72
N ALA A 10 0.01 7.66 58.68
CA ALA A 10 -0.84 6.98 57.69
C ALA A 10 -1.34 7.89 56.55
N ALA A 11 -0.94 9.17 56.51
CA ALA A 11 -1.52 10.15 55.57
C ALA A 11 -0.58 10.59 54.43
N VAL A 12 0.60 10.00 54.27
CA VAL A 12 1.59 10.47 53.25
C VAL A 12 1.83 9.48 52.11
N LEU A 13 1.12 8.36 52.03
CA LEU A 13 1.34 7.35 50.97
C LEU A 13 0.24 7.31 49.91
N ALA A 14 -0.60 8.34 49.79
CA ALA A 14 -1.74 8.34 48.84
C ALA A 14 -1.63 9.37 47.69
N VAL A 15 -0.45 9.91 47.42
CA VAL A 15 -0.29 10.87 46.29
C VAL A 15 0.95 10.51 45.51
N SER A 16 0.85 9.64 44.56
CA SER A 16 1.74 9.57 43.36
C SER A 16 1.42 8.38 42.43
N PHE A 17 0.16 8.08 42.18
CA PHE A 17 -0.19 7.42 40.91
C PHE A 17 -0.79 8.49 39.98
N GLY A 18 -0.02 9.53 39.71
CA GLY A 18 -0.21 10.35 38.53
C GLY A 18 -0.08 9.44 37.32
N SER A 19 -1.21 9.15 36.71
CA SER A 19 -1.28 8.46 35.42
C SER A 19 -0.39 9.21 34.45
N LEU A 20 0.83 8.74 34.23
CA LEU A 20 1.57 8.97 32.99
C LEU A 20 0.77 8.25 31.92
N SER A 21 -0.27 8.91 31.39
CA SER A 21 -0.82 8.58 30.08
C SER A 21 0.30 8.89 29.09
N SER A 22 1.28 7.99 28.96
CA SER A 22 2.02 7.90 27.72
C SER A 22 0.96 7.63 26.67
N THR A 23 0.68 8.59 25.82
CA THR A 23 0.14 8.30 24.51
C THR A 23 1.18 7.38 23.86
N ALA A 24 1.00 6.07 24.03
CA ALA A 24 1.73 5.11 23.25
C ALA A 24 1.28 5.41 21.81
N ASN A 25 2.16 6.00 21.00
CA ASN A 25 2.04 5.91 19.55
C ASN A 25 2.09 4.43 19.25
N ALA A 26 0.92 3.82 18.99
CA ALA A 26 0.76 2.38 18.99
C ALA A 26 1.54 1.71 17.86
N CYS A 27 1.97 2.46 16.83
CA CYS A 27 2.63 1.92 15.67
C CYS A 27 3.82 2.75 15.13
N GLY A 28 4.19 3.86 15.74
CA GLY A 28 5.31 4.69 15.25
C GLY A 28 5.02 5.35 13.89
N THR A 29 6.08 5.58 13.11
CA THR A 29 5.97 6.08 11.73
C THR A 29 5.77 4.91 10.77
N ILE A 30 4.80 5.04 9.85
CA ILE A 30 4.50 4.09 8.79
C ILE A 30 4.60 4.81 7.45
N THR A 31 5.31 4.22 6.50
CA THR A 31 5.42 4.71 5.14
C THR A 31 4.40 3.99 4.23
N VAL A 32 3.59 4.76 3.51
CA VAL A 32 2.59 4.24 2.58
C VAL A 32 2.89 4.73 1.18
N ALA A 33 2.97 3.82 0.21
CA ALA A 33 3.20 4.17 -1.17
C ALA A 33 1.98 4.91 -1.75
N GLU A 34 2.22 6.12 -2.24
CA GLU A 34 1.27 6.89 -3.04
C GLU A 34 1.64 6.69 -4.52
N MET A 35 0.99 5.71 -5.16
CA MET A 35 1.25 5.40 -6.56
C MET A 35 0.71 6.50 -7.47
N ASN A 36 1.28 6.66 -8.66
CA ASN A 36 1.03 7.77 -9.58
C ASN A 36 -0.26 7.64 -10.42
N TRP A 37 -1.30 7.00 -9.88
CA TRP A 37 -2.64 6.94 -10.49
C TRP A 37 -3.75 7.13 -9.45
N ALA A 38 -4.88 7.68 -9.89
CA ALA A 38 -5.91 8.25 -9.02
C ALA A 38 -6.52 7.28 -7.99
N SER A 39 -6.74 6.01 -8.31
CA SER A 39 -7.28 5.04 -7.34
C SER A 39 -6.28 4.75 -6.24
N ALA A 40 -5.02 4.56 -6.56
CA ALA A 40 -3.98 4.29 -5.58
C ALA A 40 -3.69 5.51 -4.68
N GLU A 41 -3.68 6.72 -5.23
CA GLU A 41 -3.63 7.94 -4.42
C GLU A 41 -4.77 7.98 -3.41
N MET A 42 -6.00 7.69 -3.87
CA MET A 42 -7.17 7.65 -2.98
C MET A 42 -6.99 6.62 -1.85
N PHE A 43 -6.55 5.40 -2.16
CA PHE A 43 -6.32 4.36 -1.15
C PHE A 43 -5.22 4.75 -0.17
N ALA A 44 -4.11 5.31 -0.64
CA ALA A 44 -3.03 5.76 0.23
C ALA A 44 -3.50 6.83 1.23
N HIS A 45 -4.32 7.77 0.78
CA HIS A 45 -4.92 8.78 1.66
C HIS A 45 -5.97 8.21 2.63
N VAL A 46 -6.75 7.22 2.20
CA VAL A 46 -7.71 6.52 3.08
C VAL A 46 -6.97 5.73 4.15
N ASP A 47 -5.93 4.98 3.78
CA ASP A 47 -5.10 4.25 4.73
C ASP A 47 -4.42 5.19 5.74
N LYS A 48 -3.85 6.30 5.28
CA LYS A 48 -3.31 7.34 6.14
C LYS A 48 -4.35 7.83 7.14
N MET A 49 -5.54 8.19 6.67
CA MET A 49 -6.61 8.67 7.55
C MET A 49 -7.02 7.65 8.60
N ILE A 50 -7.14 6.38 8.23
CA ILE A 50 -7.51 5.29 9.13
C ILE A 50 -6.40 5.03 10.16
N LEU A 51 -5.15 4.94 9.72
CA LEU A 51 -4.01 4.66 10.57
C LEU A 51 -3.75 5.80 11.57
N GLU A 52 -3.81 7.05 11.13
CA GLU A 52 -3.61 8.21 12.01
C GLU A 52 -4.76 8.36 13.02
N ASN A 53 -6.02 8.35 12.57
CA ASN A 53 -7.16 8.63 13.44
C ASN A 53 -7.66 7.41 14.22
N GLY A 54 -7.49 6.21 13.68
CA GLY A 54 -7.96 4.96 14.29
C GLY A 54 -6.93 4.30 15.18
N TYR A 55 -5.66 4.40 14.82
CA TYR A 55 -4.57 3.67 15.47
C TYR A 55 -3.50 4.57 16.09
N GLY A 56 -3.53 5.88 15.80
CA GLY A 56 -2.56 6.84 16.35
C GLY A 56 -1.15 6.68 15.77
N CYS A 57 -1.03 6.17 14.55
CA CYS A 57 0.21 6.10 13.81
C CYS A 57 0.61 7.49 13.29
N ASP A 58 1.89 7.66 12.97
CA ASP A 58 2.38 8.78 12.17
C ASP A 58 2.60 8.26 10.73
N VAL A 59 1.85 8.77 9.75
CA VAL A 59 1.87 8.21 8.39
C VAL A 59 2.49 9.16 7.39
N GLU A 60 3.55 8.70 6.74
CA GLU A 60 4.22 9.38 5.64
C GLU A 60 3.82 8.76 4.29
N LEU A 61 3.27 9.58 3.37
CA LEU A 61 3.03 9.17 2.00
C LEU A 61 4.30 9.34 1.19
N VAL A 62 4.72 8.28 0.49
CA VAL A 62 5.91 8.29 -0.34
C VAL A 62 5.55 8.05 -1.81
N PRO A 63 6.04 8.87 -2.75
CA PRO A 63 5.76 8.67 -4.16
C PRO A 63 6.15 7.28 -4.64
N GLY A 64 5.27 6.64 -5.42
CA GLY A 64 5.47 5.28 -5.89
C GLY A 64 5.05 5.04 -7.33
N ASP A 65 5.47 3.89 -7.83
CA ASP A 65 5.03 3.27 -9.08
C ASP A 65 5.22 1.76 -8.93
N THR A 66 4.54 0.95 -9.72
CA THR A 66 4.49 -0.52 -9.57
C THR A 66 5.89 -1.14 -9.42
N MET A 67 6.76 -0.96 -10.41
CA MET A 67 8.08 -1.62 -10.42
C MET A 67 9.04 -1.08 -9.36
N PRO A 68 9.26 0.25 -9.24
CA PRO A 68 10.17 0.80 -8.24
C PRO A 68 9.73 0.50 -6.81
N THR A 69 8.43 0.63 -6.53
CA THR A 69 7.89 0.36 -5.18
C THR A 69 8.03 -1.11 -4.81
N ALA A 70 7.59 -2.03 -5.68
CA ALA A 70 7.74 -3.46 -5.43
C ALA A 70 9.21 -3.86 -5.19
N THR A 71 10.13 -3.35 -6.02
CA THR A 71 11.57 -3.63 -5.87
C THR A 71 12.09 -3.10 -4.54
N SER A 72 11.74 -1.86 -4.17
CA SER A 72 12.18 -1.26 -2.90
C SER A 72 11.66 -2.05 -1.70
N MET A 73 10.38 -2.42 -1.70
CA MET A 73 9.77 -3.24 -0.64
C MET A 73 10.46 -4.61 -0.51
N MET A 74 10.75 -5.29 -1.63
CA MET A 74 11.42 -6.59 -1.63
C MET A 74 12.86 -6.52 -1.15
N GLU A 75 13.59 -5.46 -1.47
CA GLU A 75 15.04 -5.34 -1.20
C GLU A 75 15.33 -4.62 0.12
N LYS A 76 14.54 -3.61 0.46
CA LYS A 76 14.80 -2.71 1.59
C LYS A 76 13.75 -2.80 2.70
N GLY A 77 12.57 -3.37 2.40
CA GLY A 77 11.42 -3.33 3.30
C GLY A 77 10.73 -1.97 3.38
N GLU A 78 10.92 -1.11 2.37
CA GLU A 78 10.33 0.24 2.31
C GLU A 78 9.69 0.48 0.93
N PRO A 79 8.51 1.14 0.88
CA PRO A 79 7.66 1.54 2.00
C PRO A 79 7.03 0.35 2.74
N ASP A 80 6.44 0.59 3.93
CA ASP A 80 5.80 -0.44 4.76
C ASP A 80 4.53 -1.01 4.12
N VAL A 81 3.78 -0.16 3.40
CA VAL A 81 2.49 -0.51 2.79
C VAL A 81 2.42 0.01 1.35
N ALA A 82 1.92 -0.84 0.45
CA ALA A 82 1.52 -0.46 -0.90
C ALA A 82 0.05 -0.87 -1.12
N PRO A 83 -0.91 0.07 -1.01
CA PRO A 83 -2.34 -0.25 -0.97
C PRO A 83 -2.86 -0.84 -2.29
N GLU A 84 -2.38 -0.39 -3.42
CA GLU A 84 -2.79 -0.89 -4.74
C GLU A 84 -1.55 -1.21 -5.57
N LEU A 85 -1.01 -2.42 -5.40
CA LEU A 85 0.12 -2.91 -6.18
C LEU A 85 -0.38 -3.84 -7.29
N TRP A 86 -0.09 -3.51 -8.55
CA TRP A 86 -0.41 -4.34 -9.71
C TRP A 86 0.59 -5.48 -9.85
N ILE A 87 0.22 -6.63 -9.27
CA ILE A 87 1.15 -7.73 -8.99
C ILE A 87 1.59 -8.53 -10.22
N ASN A 88 0.85 -8.50 -11.33
CA ASN A 88 1.15 -9.35 -12.50
C ASN A 88 2.53 -9.05 -13.10
N ALA A 89 2.94 -7.78 -13.13
CA ALA A 89 4.24 -7.38 -13.64
C ALA A 89 5.43 -7.86 -12.78
N VAL A 90 5.19 -8.14 -11.51
CA VAL A 90 6.23 -8.48 -10.51
C VAL A 90 5.99 -9.83 -9.84
N ARG A 91 5.00 -10.59 -10.28
CA ARG A 91 4.50 -11.81 -9.63
C ARG A 91 5.60 -12.76 -9.17
N VAL A 92 6.51 -13.15 -10.06
CA VAL A 92 7.54 -14.15 -9.73
C VAL A 92 8.43 -13.70 -8.57
N ALA A 93 8.89 -12.44 -8.60
CA ALA A 93 9.74 -11.88 -7.54
C ALA A 93 8.95 -11.68 -6.23
N LEU A 94 7.68 -11.25 -6.35
CA LEU A 94 6.80 -11.02 -5.23
C LEU A 94 6.44 -12.32 -4.51
N ASP A 95 6.14 -13.40 -5.25
CA ASP A 95 5.85 -14.71 -4.70
C ASP A 95 7.09 -15.28 -3.97
N ALA A 96 8.28 -15.08 -4.52
CA ALA A 96 9.52 -15.46 -3.85
C ALA A 96 9.71 -14.68 -2.53
N ALA A 97 9.57 -13.35 -2.55
CA ALA A 97 9.69 -12.52 -1.35
C ALA A 97 8.65 -12.87 -0.28
N THR A 98 7.44 -13.21 -0.69
CA THR A 98 6.36 -13.64 0.21
C THR A 98 6.66 -15.01 0.82
N SER A 99 7.16 -15.97 0.02
CA SER A 99 7.54 -17.30 0.51
C SER A 99 8.71 -17.25 1.49
N GLU A 100 9.59 -16.26 1.37
CA GLU A 100 10.69 -15.98 2.28
C GLU A 100 10.26 -15.17 3.52
N GLY A 101 9.01 -14.75 3.60
CA GLY A 101 8.48 -13.98 4.73
C GLY A 101 8.94 -12.52 4.77
N ARG A 102 9.48 -12.00 3.66
CA ARG A 102 9.90 -10.59 3.55
C ARG A 102 8.75 -9.65 3.26
N LEU A 103 7.71 -10.15 2.61
CA LEU A 103 6.48 -9.43 2.30
C LEU A 103 5.26 -10.28 2.66
N HIS A 104 4.11 -9.62 2.81
CA HIS A 104 2.83 -10.26 3.05
C HIS A 104 1.74 -9.61 2.20
N TYR A 105 0.89 -10.43 1.60
CA TYR A 105 -0.38 -9.96 1.08
C TYR A 105 -1.33 -9.69 2.26
N ALA A 106 -1.74 -8.46 2.44
CA ALA A 106 -2.63 -8.09 3.53
C ALA A 106 -4.10 -8.40 3.18
N ALA A 107 -4.56 -7.87 2.05
CA ALA A 107 -5.93 -8.07 1.54
C ALA A 107 -6.02 -7.66 0.07
N GLU A 108 -7.12 -8.06 -0.58
CA GLU A 108 -7.51 -7.47 -1.86
C GLU A 108 -8.19 -6.11 -1.60
N VAL A 109 -7.76 -5.08 -2.32
CA VAL A 109 -8.27 -3.71 -2.15
C VAL A 109 -9.53 -3.49 -2.99
N LEU A 110 -9.63 -4.16 -4.14
CA LEU A 110 -10.75 -4.08 -5.06
C LEU A 110 -11.50 -5.43 -5.08
N SER A 111 -12.82 -5.39 -5.00
CA SER A 111 -13.67 -6.58 -5.10
C SER A 111 -13.71 -7.18 -6.49
N ASP A 112 -13.56 -6.32 -7.50
CA ASP A 112 -13.42 -6.70 -8.91
C ASP A 112 -12.01 -6.29 -9.36
N THR A 113 -11.16 -7.27 -9.59
CA THR A 113 -9.82 -7.04 -10.12
C THR A 113 -9.90 -6.58 -11.57
N GLY A 114 -9.08 -5.60 -11.96
CA GLY A 114 -8.95 -5.18 -13.34
C GLY A 114 -8.42 -6.31 -14.22
N GLU A 115 -8.97 -6.45 -15.41
CA GLU A 115 -8.40 -7.31 -16.44
C GLU A 115 -7.26 -6.59 -17.14
N GLU A 116 -6.07 -7.16 -17.10
CA GLU A 116 -4.91 -6.68 -17.87
C GLU A 116 -4.85 -7.37 -19.22
N GLY A 117 -4.67 -6.59 -20.28
CA GLY A 117 -4.62 -7.11 -21.63
C GLY A 117 -4.21 -6.07 -22.65
N TRP A 118 -4.08 -6.50 -23.89
CA TRP A 118 -3.94 -5.59 -25.01
C TRP A 118 -5.32 -5.23 -25.53
N TRP A 119 -5.64 -3.97 -25.51
CA TRP A 119 -6.94 -3.46 -25.89
C TRP A 119 -6.82 -2.68 -27.19
N ILE A 120 -7.76 -2.93 -28.12
CA ILE A 120 -7.90 -2.13 -29.33
C ILE A 120 -9.21 -1.34 -29.28
N PRO A 121 -9.28 -0.15 -29.92
CA PRO A 121 -10.52 0.58 -30.00
C PRO A 121 -11.63 -0.21 -30.72
N GLN A 122 -12.88 -0.05 -30.28
CA GLN A 122 -14.03 -0.77 -30.87
C GLN A 122 -14.13 -0.60 -32.38
N TYR A 123 -13.92 0.61 -32.90
CA TYR A 123 -13.96 0.86 -34.33
C TYR A 123 -12.94 0.03 -35.14
N MET A 124 -11.81 -0.28 -34.50
CA MET A 124 -10.77 -1.10 -35.14
C MET A 124 -11.14 -2.59 -35.10
N ALA A 125 -11.73 -3.05 -34.01
CA ALA A 125 -12.27 -4.41 -33.92
C ALA A 125 -13.41 -4.62 -34.93
N ASP A 126 -14.30 -3.65 -35.09
CA ASP A 126 -15.40 -3.71 -36.04
C ASP A 126 -14.90 -3.77 -37.51
N ALA A 127 -13.82 -3.02 -37.80
CA ALA A 127 -13.22 -2.99 -39.15
C ALA A 127 -12.36 -4.23 -39.45
N ASN A 128 -11.88 -4.93 -38.43
CA ASN A 128 -10.98 -6.08 -38.54
C ASN A 128 -11.45 -7.23 -37.62
N PRO A 129 -12.59 -7.87 -37.89
CA PRO A 129 -13.17 -8.90 -37.03
C PRO A 129 -12.34 -10.18 -36.89
N ASP A 130 -11.33 -10.34 -37.74
CA ASP A 130 -10.33 -11.39 -37.72
C ASP A 130 -9.25 -11.19 -36.61
N ILE A 131 -9.13 -9.99 -36.06
CA ILE A 131 -8.22 -9.72 -34.93
C ILE A 131 -8.90 -10.16 -33.63
N GLN A 132 -8.50 -11.29 -33.08
CA GLN A 132 -9.04 -11.87 -31.82
C GLN A 132 -8.00 -12.02 -30.74
N THR A 133 -6.73 -12.04 -31.09
CA THR A 133 -5.61 -12.28 -30.18
C THR A 133 -4.49 -11.26 -30.39
N VAL A 134 -3.58 -11.18 -29.43
CA VAL A 134 -2.35 -10.38 -29.57
C VAL A 134 -1.49 -10.82 -30.76
N TYR A 135 -1.53 -12.08 -31.12
CA TYR A 135 -0.77 -12.61 -32.29
C TYR A 135 -1.30 -12.06 -33.58
N ASP A 136 -2.62 -11.94 -33.73
CA ASP A 136 -3.24 -11.33 -34.92
C ASP A 136 -2.86 -9.86 -35.05
N VAL A 137 -2.73 -9.14 -33.90
CA VAL A 137 -2.22 -7.76 -33.87
C VAL A 137 -0.77 -7.70 -34.33
N LEU A 138 0.08 -8.61 -33.86
CA LEU A 138 1.50 -8.63 -34.19
C LEU A 138 1.75 -8.97 -35.70
N GLU A 139 0.82 -9.66 -36.33
CA GLU A 139 0.87 -9.95 -37.78
C GLU A 139 0.41 -8.76 -38.64
N ARG A 140 -0.18 -7.72 -38.02
CA ARG A 140 -0.79 -6.57 -38.72
C ARG A 140 -0.24 -5.22 -38.23
N PRO A 141 1.12 -5.03 -38.20
CA PRO A 141 1.73 -3.81 -37.65
C PRO A 141 1.30 -2.54 -38.41
N GLU A 142 0.91 -2.66 -39.68
CA GLU A 142 0.43 -1.55 -40.50
C GLU A 142 -0.85 -0.88 -39.95
N LEU A 143 -1.63 -1.61 -39.15
CA LEU A 143 -2.84 -1.08 -38.50
C LEU A 143 -2.53 -0.24 -37.25
N PHE A 144 -1.31 -0.35 -36.74
CA PHE A 144 -0.87 0.31 -35.48
C PHE A 144 0.40 1.14 -35.71
N PRO A 145 0.36 2.12 -36.63
CA PRO A 145 1.55 2.91 -36.94
C PRO A 145 1.99 3.74 -35.74
N HIS A 146 3.30 3.74 -35.46
CA HIS A 146 3.86 4.60 -34.43
C HIS A 146 3.73 6.07 -34.85
N PRO A 147 3.34 6.99 -33.94
CA PRO A 147 3.16 8.42 -34.26
C PRO A 147 4.40 9.10 -34.86
N GLU A 148 5.58 8.61 -34.52
CA GLU A 148 6.88 9.15 -34.99
C GLU A 148 7.45 8.40 -36.21
N GLY A 149 6.66 7.49 -36.82
CA GLY A 149 7.05 6.81 -38.06
C GLY A 149 8.06 5.67 -37.90
N GLY A 150 7.96 4.89 -36.86
CA GLY A 150 8.63 3.59 -36.70
C GLY A 150 7.64 2.42 -36.76
N ASN A 151 7.94 1.37 -37.50
CA ASN A 151 7.24 0.09 -37.43
C ASN A 151 7.93 -0.80 -36.38
#